data_58f4491b6bfe5ac255df01d06236b0e1
#
_entry.id   58f4491b6bfe5ac255df01d06236b0e1
#
_cell.length_a   1.000
_cell.length_b   1.000
_cell.length_c   1.000
_cell.angle_alpha   90.00
_cell.angle_beta   90.00
_cell.angle_gamma   90.00
#
_symmetry.space_group_name_H-M   'P 1'
#
loop_
_entity.id
_entity.type
_entity.pdbx_description
1 polymer ?
#
loop_
_entity_poly.entity_id
_entity_poly.type
_entity_poly.pdbx_seq_one_letter_code
_entity_poly.pdbx_strand_id
1 'polypeptide(L)'
;MKRIIITLTSTLLIILLVNSCASVNSVAKRITIESGEIPPDMKMESFILIGILKEKKSYDKYVKKEYATYTGNYILTTEKELTTKYNDITKYRYFMDYHEEHSSSYSNGSFHNTTGYRYYIYDRKEKKEYLRESRSSFFALEMKAYLIAIESVRKK
;
A
#
# COMPACT_ATOMS: atom_id res chain seq x y z
N MET A 1 8.86 -25.78 -38.21
CA MET A 1 9.65 -24.83 -37.41
C MET A 1 8.86 -23.58 -36.99
N LYS A 2 8.15 -22.84 -37.86
CA LYS A 2 7.38 -21.63 -37.45
C LYS A 2 6.35 -21.86 -36.33
N ARG A 3 5.61 -22.98 -36.33
CA ARG A 3 4.59 -23.28 -35.30
C ARG A 3 5.18 -23.54 -33.90
N ILE A 4 6.37 -24.15 -33.84
CA ILE A 4 7.04 -24.42 -32.56
C ILE A 4 7.56 -23.12 -31.91
N ILE A 5 8.04 -22.18 -32.74
CA ILE A 5 8.53 -20.86 -32.27
C ILE A 5 7.37 -20.04 -31.66
N ILE A 6 6.18 -20.06 -32.31
CA ILE A 6 5.00 -19.31 -31.83
C ILE A 6 4.51 -19.86 -30.49
N THR A 7 4.48 -21.19 -30.33
CA THR A 7 4.09 -21.79 -29.03
C THR A 7 5.10 -21.49 -27.94
N LEU A 8 6.41 -21.51 -28.22
CA LEU A 8 7.43 -21.18 -27.22
C LEU A 8 7.37 -19.73 -26.77
N THR A 9 7.15 -18.78 -27.68
CA THR A 9 7.02 -17.36 -27.35
C THR A 9 5.76 -17.06 -26.56
N SER A 10 4.62 -17.72 -26.87
CA SER A 10 3.37 -17.57 -26.13
C SER A 10 3.50 -18.10 -24.70
N THR A 11 4.15 -19.25 -24.50
CA THR A 11 4.37 -19.83 -23.17
C THR A 11 5.30 -18.96 -22.31
N LEU A 12 6.35 -18.38 -22.90
CA LEU A 12 7.28 -17.49 -22.21
C LEU A 12 6.59 -16.20 -21.76
N LEU A 13 5.69 -15.65 -22.57
CA LEU A 13 4.94 -14.44 -22.25
C LEU A 13 3.96 -14.67 -21.08
N ILE A 14 3.32 -15.82 -21.01
CA ILE A 14 2.42 -16.20 -19.91
C ILE A 14 3.20 -16.33 -18.60
N ILE A 15 4.39 -16.92 -18.60
CA ILE A 15 5.25 -17.08 -17.42
C ILE A 15 5.67 -15.71 -16.87
N LEU A 16 5.97 -14.72 -17.71
CA LEU A 16 6.33 -13.37 -17.30
C LEU A 16 5.16 -12.62 -16.63
N LEU A 17 3.93 -12.84 -17.07
CA LEU A 17 2.74 -12.21 -16.48
C LEU A 17 2.41 -12.77 -15.08
N VAL A 18 2.66 -14.06 -14.84
CA VAL A 18 2.40 -14.69 -13.54
C VAL A 18 3.38 -14.20 -12.47
N ASN A 19 4.63 -13.93 -12.81
CA ASN A 19 5.63 -13.42 -11.86
C ASN A 19 5.31 -12.02 -11.32
N SER A 20 4.62 -11.18 -12.07
CA SER A 20 4.21 -9.84 -11.60
C SER A 20 3.14 -9.91 -10.50
N CYS A 21 2.19 -10.84 -10.58
CA CYS A 21 1.19 -11.06 -9.53
C CYS A 21 1.79 -11.69 -8.25
N ALA A 22 2.80 -12.55 -8.40
CA ALA A 22 3.48 -13.18 -7.27
C ALA A 22 4.20 -12.15 -6.38
N SER A 23 4.71 -11.05 -6.95
CA SER A 23 5.45 -10.05 -6.19
C SER A 23 4.56 -9.26 -5.20
N VAL A 24 3.36 -8.85 -5.57
CA VAL A 24 2.42 -8.12 -4.69
C VAL A 24 1.99 -9.00 -3.52
N ASN A 25 1.58 -10.24 -3.78
CA ASN A 25 1.19 -11.18 -2.74
C ASN A 25 2.36 -11.55 -1.81
N SER A 26 3.58 -11.63 -2.34
CA SER A 26 4.78 -11.86 -1.54
C SER A 26 5.07 -10.70 -0.59
N VAL A 27 4.84 -9.46 -1.02
CA VAL A 27 4.95 -8.28 -0.17
C VAL A 27 3.84 -8.28 0.87
N ALA A 28 2.59 -8.51 0.47
CA ALA A 28 1.44 -8.52 1.38
C ALA A 28 1.57 -9.54 2.52
N LYS A 29 2.14 -10.73 2.26
CA LYS A 29 2.37 -11.75 3.29
C LYS A 29 3.35 -11.33 4.39
N ARG A 30 4.19 -10.34 4.15
CA ARG A 30 5.15 -9.83 5.14
C ARG A 30 4.58 -8.69 5.99
N ILE A 31 3.49 -8.07 5.55
CA ILE A 31 2.78 -7.01 6.26
C ILE A 31 1.78 -7.68 7.20
N THR A 32 2.09 -7.75 8.47
CA THR A 32 1.30 -8.49 9.46
C THR A 32 1.18 -7.72 10.79
N ILE A 33 0.36 -8.23 11.70
CA ILE A 33 0.30 -7.74 13.07
C ILE A 33 1.63 -8.03 13.78
N GLU A 34 2.22 -9.19 13.56
CA GLU A 34 3.46 -9.64 14.18
C GLU A 34 4.68 -8.82 13.71
N SER A 35 4.66 -8.34 12.46
CA SER A 35 5.67 -7.39 11.96
C SER A 35 5.51 -5.98 12.52
N GLY A 36 4.42 -5.69 13.23
CA GLY A 36 4.14 -4.35 13.77
C GLY A 36 3.64 -3.35 12.73
N GLU A 37 3.30 -3.79 11.53
CA GLU A 37 2.85 -2.92 10.44
C GLU A 37 1.32 -2.79 10.37
N ILE A 38 0.58 -3.67 11.07
CA ILE A 38 -0.88 -3.63 11.18
C ILE A 38 -1.28 -3.54 12.65
N PRO A 39 -2.19 -2.62 13.04
CA PRO A 39 -2.74 -2.56 14.39
C PRO A 39 -3.40 -3.88 14.79
N PRO A 40 -3.13 -4.44 15.99
CA PRO A 40 -3.70 -5.72 16.40
C PRO A 40 -5.22 -5.71 16.52
N ASP A 41 -5.79 -4.58 16.90
CA ASP A 41 -7.24 -4.41 17.08
C ASP A 41 -8.02 -4.50 15.76
N MET A 42 -7.37 -4.28 14.60
CA MET A 42 -8.01 -4.42 13.29
C MET A 42 -8.49 -5.85 12.99
N LYS A 43 -7.99 -6.85 13.72
CA LYS A 43 -8.47 -8.23 13.64
C LYS A 43 -9.82 -8.43 14.33
N MET A 44 -10.09 -7.66 15.37
CA MET A 44 -11.22 -7.89 16.28
C MET A 44 -12.40 -6.94 16.05
N GLU A 45 -12.18 -5.83 15.36
CA GLU A 45 -13.16 -4.75 15.22
C GLU A 45 -13.62 -4.58 13.77
N SER A 46 -14.89 -4.21 13.61
CA SER A 46 -15.38 -3.63 12.36
C SER A 46 -14.91 -2.17 12.29
N PHE A 47 -14.18 -1.80 11.25
CA PHE A 47 -13.63 -0.46 11.09
C PHE A 47 -13.84 0.12 9.69
N ILE A 48 -13.73 1.43 9.60
CA ILE A 48 -13.64 2.16 8.33
C ILE A 48 -12.18 2.53 8.13
N LEU A 49 -11.57 2.07 7.04
CA LEU A 49 -10.20 2.44 6.67
C LEU A 49 -10.22 3.76 5.90
N ILE A 50 -9.50 4.76 6.40
CA ILE A 50 -9.37 6.04 5.70
C ILE A 50 -8.10 6.03 4.87
N GLY A 51 -8.20 6.38 3.60
CA GLY A 51 -7.06 6.65 2.71
C GLY A 51 -6.85 8.14 2.54
N ILE A 52 -5.62 8.60 2.74
CA ILE A 52 -5.29 10.03 2.64
C ILE A 52 -4.94 10.39 1.19
N LEU A 53 -5.61 11.42 0.68
CA LEU A 53 -5.31 12.06 -0.59
C LEU A 53 -4.41 13.28 -0.35
N LYS A 54 -3.31 13.38 -1.08
CA LYS A 54 -2.31 14.45 -0.94
C LYS A 54 -2.53 15.60 -1.92
N GLU A 55 -3.65 15.61 -2.67
CA GLU A 55 -3.96 16.58 -3.74
C GLU A 55 -2.92 16.57 -4.89
N LYS A 56 -2.13 15.51 -4.99
CA LYS A 56 -1.17 15.24 -6.06
C LYS A 56 -1.81 14.30 -7.09
N LYS A 57 -2.25 14.81 -8.24
CA LYS A 57 -3.03 14.05 -9.26
C LYS A 57 -2.47 12.66 -9.59
N SER A 58 -1.15 12.53 -9.72
CA SER A 58 -0.49 11.26 -10.05
C SER A 58 -0.65 10.22 -8.95
N TYR A 59 -0.47 10.61 -7.68
CA TYR A 59 -0.58 9.71 -6.52
C TYR A 59 -2.03 9.40 -6.19
N ASP A 60 -2.89 10.42 -6.14
CA ASP A 60 -4.31 10.26 -5.82
C ASP A 60 -5.03 9.35 -6.80
N LYS A 61 -4.61 9.34 -8.07
CA LYS A 61 -5.11 8.38 -9.06
C LYS A 61 -4.85 6.93 -8.65
N TYR A 62 -3.65 6.64 -8.16
CA TYR A 62 -3.30 5.28 -7.69
C TYR A 62 -4.02 4.93 -6.39
N VAL A 63 -4.09 5.88 -5.43
CA VAL A 63 -4.86 5.69 -4.19
C VAL A 63 -6.29 5.29 -4.51
N LYS A 64 -6.99 6.07 -5.33
CA LYS A 64 -8.37 5.81 -5.75
C LYS A 64 -8.52 4.45 -6.44
N LYS A 65 -7.58 4.10 -7.33
CA LYS A 65 -7.60 2.85 -8.07
C LYS A 65 -7.46 1.63 -7.14
N GLU A 66 -6.48 1.65 -6.24
CA GLU A 66 -6.21 0.50 -5.38
C GLU A 66 -7.28 0.35 -4.29
N TYR A 67 -7.76 1.45 -3.68
CA TYR A 67 -8.87 1.39 -2.73
C TYR A 67 -10.18 0.88 -3.35
N ALA A 68 -10.44 1.12 -4.63
CA ALA A 68 -11.59 0.56 -5.33
C ALA A 68 -11.58 -0.98 -5.39
N THR A 69 -10.44 -1.63 -5.13
CA THR A 69 -10.32 -3.09 -5.04
C THR A 69 -10.46 -3.64 -3.61
N TYR A 70 -10.44 -2.76 -2.60
CA TYR A 70 -10.61 -3.13 -1.20
C TYR A 70 -12.08 -3.44 -0.90
N THR A 71 -12.36 -4.57 -0.26
CA THR A 71 -13.74 -5.02 -0.01
C THR A 71 -14.29 -4.60 1.34
N GLY A 72 -13.47 -4.02 2.21
CA GLY A 72 -13.90 -3.43 3.48
C GLY A 72 -14.50 -2.04 3.32
N ASN A 73 -15.04 -1.49 4.40
CA ASN A 73 -15.52 -0.12 4.43
C ASN A 73 -14.34 0.84 4.36
N TYR A 74 -14.38 1.81 3.45
CA TYR A 74 -13.34 2.82 3.36
C TYR A 74 -13.88 4.21 3.01
N ILE A 75 -13.06 5.22 3.28
CA ILE A 75 -13.27 6.62 2.90
C ILE A 75 -11.96 7.15 2.34
N LEU A 76 -12.02 7.91 1.24
CA LEU A 76 -10.88 8.68 0.73
C LEU A 76 -11.11 10.15 1.07
N THR A 77 -10.14 10.77 1.72
CA THR A 77 -10.24 12.15 2.20
C THR A 77 -8.87 12.83 2.24
N THR A 78 -8.85 14.14 2.39
CA THR A 78 -7.62 14.91 2.62
C THR A 78 -7.33 15.02 4.11
N GLU A 79 -6.08 15.37 4.47
CA GLU A 79 -5.71 15.62 5.88
C GLU A 79 -6.58 16.70 6.52
N LYS A 80 -6.93 17.75 5.75
CA LYS A 80 -7.80 18.84 6.21
C LYS A 80 -9.21 18.33 6.54
N GLU A 81 -9.80 17.52 5.69
CA GLU A 81 -11.12 16.95 5.94
C GLU A 81 -11.10 15.90 7.08
N LEU A 82 -10.00 15.17 7.24
CA LEU A 82 -9.83 14.22 8.33
C LEU A 82 -9.99 14.89 9.70
N THR A 83 -9.49 16.11 9.85
CA THR A 83 -9.56 16.88 11.12
C THR A 83 -10.87 17.64 11.31
N THR A 84 -11.59 17.97 10.24
CA THR A 84 -12.82 18.76 10.31
C THR A 84 -14.08 17.90 10.18
N LYS A 85 -14.15 17.05 9.18
CA LYS A 85 -15.34 16.26 8.84
C LYS A 85 -15.33 14.87 9.48
N TYR A 86 -14.14 14.27 9.65
CA TYR A 86 -13.94 12.92 10.18
C TYR A 86 -13.23 12.95 11.55
N ASN A 87 -13.62 13.89 12.41
CA ASN A 87 -12.99 14.11 13.72
C ASN A 87 -13.37 13.09 14.81
N ASP A 88 -14.46 12.34 14.62
CA ASP A 88 -14.84 11.25 15.54
C ASP A 88 -13.83 10.09 15.44
N ILE A 89 -12.89 10.06 16.39
CA ILE A 89 -11.81 9.05 16.43
C ILE A 89 -12.31 7.66 16.78
N THR A 90 -13.49 7.50 17.33
CA THR A 90 -14.08 6.18 17.60
C THR A 90 -14.59 5.54 16.33
N LYS A 91 -15.28 6.30 15.51
CA LYS A 91 -15.82 5.85 14.22
C LYS A 91 -14.75 5.78 13.13
N TYR A 92 -13.84 6.75 13.12
CA TYR A 92 -12.81 6.96 12.11
C TYR A 92 -11.42 6.75 12.71
N ARG A 93 -11.19 5.57 13.28
CA ARG A 93 -10.01 5.25 14.08
C ARG A 93 -8.74 5.13 13.25
N TYR A 94 -8.81 4.46 12.12
CA TYR A 94 -7.61 4.11 11.35
C TYR A 94 -7.53 4.87 10.03
N PHE A 95 -6.36 5.47 9.77
CA PHE A 95 -6.05 5.91 8.42
C PHE A 95 -4.73 5.32 7.93
N MET A 96 -4.65 5.10 6.62
CA MET A 96 -3.43 4.68 5.94
C MET A 96 -2.88 5.85 5.12
N ASP A 97 -1.60 6.09 5.28
CA ASP A 97 -0.85 7.12 4.59
C ASP A 97 0.57 6.65 4.32
N TYR A 98 1.45 7.52 3.84
CA TYR A 98 2.85 7.24 3.56
C TYR A 98 3.75 8.43 3.85
N HIS A 99 4.98 8.15 4.27
CA HIS A 99 6.08 9.10 4.30
C HIS A 99 6.85 9.02 2.98
N GLU A 100 7.11 10.18 2.38
CA GLU A 100 7.96 10.29 1.18
C GLU A 100 9.39 10.58 1.63
N GLU A 101 10.31 9.72 1.25
CA GLU A 101 11.73 9.79 1.64
C GLU A 101 12.61 9.98 0.41
N HIS A 102 13.47 10.98 0.46
CA HIS A 102 14.45 11.25 -0.59
C HIS A 102 15.83 10.80 -0.14
N SER A 103 16.56 10.12 -1.01
CA SER A 103 17.96 9.82 -0.79
C SER A 103 18.77 10.16 -2.03
N SER A 104 19.95 10.72 -1.79
CA SER A 104 20.92 11.01 -2.84
C SER A 104 22.13 10.11 -2.65
N SER A 105 22.60 9.50 -3.71
CA SER A 105 23.85 8.73 -3.74
C SER A 105 24.73 9.23 -4.87
N TYR A 106 26.04 9.21 -4.67
CA TYR A 106 27.01 9.51 -5.70
C TYR A 106 27.70 8.23 -6.12
N SER A 107 27.60 7.89 -7.39
CA SER A 107 28.26 6.69 -7.93
C SER A 107 28.62 6.90 -9.41
N ASN A 108 29.77 6.37 -9.83
CA ASN A 108 30.25 6.46 -11.20
C ASN A 108 30.29 7.89 -11.78
N GLY A 109 30.66 8.88 -10.95
CA GLY A 109 30.75 10.28 -11.39
C GLY A 109 29.40 11.02 -11.49
N SER A 110 28.29 10.41 -11.06
CA SER A 110 26.96 11.00 -11.17
C SER A 110 26.20 10.95 -9.84
N PHE A 111 25.36 11.98 -9.60
CA PHE A 111 24.40 11.99 -8.51
C PHE A 111 23.13 11.26 -8.92
N HIS A 112 22.69 10.32 -8.08
CA HIS A 112 21.45 9.60 -8.25
C HIS A 112 20.51 9.95 -7.11
N ASN A 113 19.37 10.57 -7.44
CA ASN A 113 18.30 10.86 -6.48
C ASN A 113 17.24 9.79 -6.60
N THR A 114 16.89 9.17 -5.49
CA THR A 114 15.82 8.18 -5.43
C THR A 114 14.77 8.63 -4.43
N THR A 115 13.49 8.49 -4.81
CA THR A 115 12.35 8.70 -3.92
C THR A 115 11.81 7.34 -3.52
N GLY A 116 11.60 7.15 -2.23
CA GLY A 116 10.96 5.97 -1.68
C GLY A 116 9.78 6.35 -0.80
N TYR A 117 8.92 5.39 -0.55
CA TYR A 117 7.70 5.56 0.24
C TYR A 117 7.69 4.52 1.36
N ARG A 118 7.42 4.96 2.58
CA ARG A 118 7.12 4.08 3.71
C ARG A 118 5.67 4.25 4.10
N TYR A 119 4.90 3.19 3.93
CA TYR A 119 3.49 3.17 4.30
C TYR A 119 3.32 2.96 5.79
N TYR A 120 2.26 3.51 6.35
CA TYR A 120 1.86 3.28 7.72
C TYR A 120 0.34 3.28 7.88
N ILE A 121 -0.11 2.62 8.93
CA ILE A 121 -1.45 2.77 9.45
C ILE A 121 -1.34 3.56 10.75
N TYR A 122 -2.06 4.64 10.84
CA TYR A 122 -2.15 5.43 12.07
C TYR A 122 -3.39 5.08 12.84
N ASP A 123 -3.22 4.66 14.10
CA ASP A 123 -4.31 4.50 15.06
C ASP A 123 -4.51 5.81 15.81
N ARG A 124 -5.61 6.49 15.51
CA ARG A 124 -5.93 7.80 16.08
C ARG A 124 -6.27 7.71 17.57
N LYS A 125 -6.82 6.58 18.02
CA LYS A 125 -7.15 6.33 19.41
C LYS A 125 -5.89 6.15 20.27
N GLU A 126 -4.97 5.32 19.81
CA GLU A 126 -3.71 5.05 20.48
C GLU A 126 -2.62 6.09 20.16
N LYS A 127 -2.87 7.00 19.20
CA LYS A 127 -1.90 8.00 18.69
C LYS A 127 -0.58 7.35 18.24
N LYS A 128 -0.69 6.22 17.56
CA LYS A 128 0.46 5.39 17.18
C LYS A 128 0.50 5.12 15.68
N GLU A 129 1.69 5.24 15.10
CA GLU A 129 1.98 4.77 13.75
C GLU A 129 2.42 3.30 13.78
N TYR A 130 1.84 2.51 12.89
CA TYR A 130 2.27 1.16 12.55
C TYR A 130 2.99 1.24 11.20
N LEU A 131 4.28 1.57 11.29
CA LEU A 131 5.11 1.97 10.16
C LEU A 131 5.88 0.79 9.59
N ARG A 132 5.87 0.69 8.26
CA ARG A 132 6.71 -0.28 7.54
C ARG A 132 8.20 0.02 7.75
N GLU A 133 9.00 -1.01 8.04
CA GLU A 133 10.45 -0.85 8.25
C GLU A 133 11.17 -0.45 6.96
N SER A 134 10.84 -1.10 5.85
CA SER A 134 11.50 -0.86 4.56
C SER A 134 10.75 0.15 3.70
N ARG A 135 11.50 1.04 3.05
CA ARG A 135 10.96 1.89 2.00
C ARG A 135 10.87 1.15 0.67
N SER A 136 9.93 1.54 -0.19
CA SER A 136 9.79 1.04 -1.54
C SER A 136 9.71 2.17 -2.55
N SER A 137 10.31 1.98 -3.72
CA SER A 137 10.15 2.89 -4.86
C SER A 137 8.88 2.58 -5.68
N PHE A 138 8.18 1.49 -5.34
CA PHE A 138 7.01 1.01 -6.09
C PHE A 138 5.71 1.40 -5.38
N PHE A 139 5.32 2.67 -5.49
CA PHE A 139 4.17 3.25 -4.80
C PHE A 139 2.88 2.42 -4.91
N ALA A 140 2.40 2.16 -6.12
CA ALA A 140 1.13 1.46 -6.32
C ALA A 140 1.18 -0.01 -5.88
N LEU A 141 2.33 -0.68 -6.05
CA LEU A 141 2.51 -2.07 -5.65
C LEU A 141 2.43 -2.22 -4.13
N GLU A 142 3.12 -1.37 -3.40
CA GLU A 142 3.13 -1.38 -1.94
C GLU A 142 1.75 -1.06 -1.37
N MET A 143 1.06 -0.04 -1.90
CA MET A 143 -0.30 0.29 -1.50
C MET A 143 -1.24 -0.90 -1.67
N LYS A 144 -1.20 -1.55 -2.84
CA LYS A 144 -1.99 -2.74 -3.09
C LYS A 144 -1.66 -3.87 -2.12
N ALA A 145 -0.38 -4.09 -1.82
CA ALA A 145 0.06 -5.10 -0.87
C ALA A 145 -0.48 -4.83 0.54
N TYR A 146 -0.47 -3.58 0.99
CA TYR A 146 -1.06 -3.17 2.26
C TYR A 146 -2.56 -3.46 2.32
N LEU A 147 -3.33 -3.07 1.30
CA LEU A 147 -4.76 -3.32 1.26
C LEU A 147 -5.09 -4.82 1.27
N ILE A 148 -4.31 -5.65 0.56
CA ILE A 148 -4.45 -7.11 0.60
C ILE A 148 -4.14 -7.64 2.01
N ALA A 149 -3.10 -7.14 2.67
CA ALA A 149 -2.71 -7.56 4.00
C ALA A 149 -3.79 -7.20 5.05
N ILE A 150 -4.29 -5.96 5.02
CA ILE A 150 -5.39 -5.51 5.88
C ILE A 150 -6.63 -6.38 5.66
N GLU A 151 -6.98 -6.66 4.40
CA GLU A 151 -8.10 -7.53 4.05
C GLU A 151 -7.95 -8.95 4.61
N SER A 152 -6.72 -9.50 4.59
CA SER A 152 -6.43 -10.83 5.12
C SER A 152 -6.56 -10.91 6.64
N VAL A 153 -6.27 -9.80 7.34
CA VAL A 153 -6.44 -9.70 8.80
C VAL A 153 -7.92 -9.57 9.17
N ARG A 154 -8.66 -8.75 8.42
CA ARG A 154 -10.08 -8.48 8.64
C ARG A 154 -10.97 -9.73 8.43
N LYS A 155 -10.59 -10.64 7.56
CA LYS A 155 -11.35 -11.85 7.21
C LYS A 155 -11.09 -13.06 8.11
N LYS A 156 -10.13 -12.96 9.02
CA LYS A 156 -9.83 -14.01 9.99
C LYS A 156 -10.66 -13.86 11.27
#